data_39c703cfb4da53836441e2a06505e4b8
#
_entry.id   39c703cfb4da53836441e2a06505e4b8
#
_cell.length_a   1.000
_cell.length_b   1.000
_cell.length_c   1.000
_cell.angle_alpha   90.00
_cell.angle_beta   90.00
_cell.angle_gamma   90.00
#
_symmetry.space_group_name_H-M   'P 1'
#
loop_
_entity.id
_entity.type
_entity.pdbx_description
1 polymer ?
#
loop_
_entity_poly.entity_id
_entity_poly.type
_entity_poly.pdbx_seq_one_letter_code
_entity_poly.pdbx_strand_id
1 'polypeptide(L)'
;MAKEITPNLKEDEMQLLEAILAGGHIKHKYAVRLQTVINRAKGHSTKDTALFLGININTVSNHVHRFNEGGIEALLRDKTRKPGTAPIPEALKNSLVQFVCQTKPEHQTHWSTRELAEKYKISHTAVNKILGKYGIKPHLIKRFKFSTDKAFDTKLADVVGLYLDPPENAIVLCVDEKSQIQALERTQPILPMRPGIPEQQTHDYLRHGTTTLFAALNVANGKVIGRCSKSHKGVDYVDFLKLLDQKTPKKKILHIIVDNYSSHKAPVVKEYLKDKTERFVTHFIPTYSSWLNLIERWFAEITNKRIRRESWNSLKELETAIYDYIIHWNTSGKKFTWTKTFDDIQKSIAKAKTALC
;
A
#
# COMPACT_ATOMS: atom_id res chain seq x y z
N MET A 1 -50.69 -31.47 -22.72
CA MET A 1 -50.83 -30.00 -22.61
C MET A 1 -50.56 -29.63 -21.17
N ALA A 2 -49.62 -28.72 -20.89
CA ALA A 2 -49.38 -28.23 -19.53
C ALA A 2 -50.63 -27.49 -19.06
N LYS A 3 -51.12 -27.82 -17.84
CA LYS A 3 -52.31 -27.23 -17.24
C LYS A 3 -52.09 -25.72 -17.10
N GLU A 4 -52.89 -24.92 -17.77
CA GLU A 4 -52.80 -23.44 -17.66
C GLU A 4 -53.09 -23.01 -16.23
N ILE A 5 -52.20 -22.27 -15.64
CA ILE A 5 -52.34 -21.79 -14.26
C ILE A 5 -53.15 -20.49 -14.26
N THR A 6 -54.26 -20.49 -13.55
CA THR A 6 -55.12 -19.33 -13.36
C THR A 6 -54.87 -18.68 -12.02
N PRO A 7 -54.97 -17.35 -11.89
CA PRO A 7 -54.89 -16.70 -10.59
C PRO A 7 -56.16 -16.97 -9.76
N ASN A 8 -55.97 -17.30 -8.46
CA ASN A 8 -57.04 -17.43 -7.48
C ASN A 8 -57.42 -16.04 -6.95
N LEU A 9 -58.21 -15.32 -7.73
CA LEU A 9 -58.49 -13.91 -7.44
C LEU A 9 -59.93 -13.79 -6.91
N LYS A 10 -60.06 -13.01 -5.82
CA LYS A 10 -61.33 -12.58 -5.26
C LYS A 10 -61.79 -11.29 -5.93
N GLU A 11 -63.11 -11.03 -5.94
CA GLU A 11 -63.71 -9.88 -6.61
C GLU A 11 -63.14 -8.54 -6.10
N ASP A 12 -62.93 -8.41 -4.80
CA ASP A 12 -62.34 -7.25 -4.15
C ASP A 12 -60.84 -7.05 -4.52
N GLU A 13 -60.10 -8.13 -4.78
CA GLU A 13 -58.68 -8.07 -5.14
C GLU A 13 -58.48 -7.56 -6.58
N MET A 14 -59.43 -7.81 -7.45
CA MET A 14 -59.37 -7.28 -8.83
C MET A 14 -59.46 -5.75 -8.84
N GLN A 15 -60.42 -5.20 -8.12
CA GLN A 15 -60.57 -3.75 -7.99
C GLN A 15 -59.31 -3.11 -7.38
N LEU A 16 -58.72 -3.76 -6.37
CA LEU A 16 -57.51 -3.28 -5.72
C LEU A 16 -56.29 -3.30 -6.68
N LEU A 17 -56.10 -4.37 -7.49
CA LEU A 17 -55.06 -4.45 -8.49
C LEU A 17 -55.20 -3.34 -9.55
N GLU A 18 -56.39 -3.08 -10.02
CA GLU A 18 -56.66 -2.02 -11.00
C GLU A 18 -56.45 -0.62 -10.39
N ALA A 19 -56.86 -0.41 -9.15
CA ALA A 19 -56.63 0.85 -8.42
C ALA A 19 -55.13 1.14 -8.22
N ILE A 20 -54.34 0.13 -7.84
CA ILE A 20 -52.88 0.27 -7.66
C ILE A 20 -52.21 0.64 -9.00
N LEU A 21 -52.64 0.06 -10.12
CA LEU A 21 -52.15 0.40 -11.45
C LEU A 21 -52.54 1.81 -11.89
N ALA A 22 -53.75 2.23 -11.64
CA ALA A 22 -54.25 3.56 -11.99
C ALA A 22 -53.55 4.68 -11.20
N GLY A 23 -53.08 4.41 -10.00
CA GLY A 23 -52.38 5.38 -9.15
C GLY A 23 -51.04 5.89 -9.64
N GLY A 24 -50.45 5.32 -10.69
CA GLY A 24 -49.28 5.85 -11.44
C GLY A 24 -47.92 5.87 -10.73
N HIS A 25 -47.85 5.65 -9.43
CA HIS A 25 -46.59 5.73 -8.65
C HIS A 25 -45.90 4.39 -8.39
N ILE A 26 -46.05 3.43 -9.33
CA ILE A 26 -45.51 2.09 -9.19
C ILE A 26 -44.32 1.86 -10.12
N LYS A 27 -43.27 1.15 -9.66
CA LYS A 27 -42.12 0.78 -10.55
C LYS A 27 -42.62 -0.10 -11.69
N HIS A 28 -42.18 0.15 -12.91
CA HIS A 28 -42.54 -0.60 -14.11
C HIS A 28 -42.55 -2.13 -13.92
N LYS A 29 -41.54 -2.69 -13.27
CA LYS A 29 -41.48 -4.15 -13.01
C LYS A 29 -42.64 -4.68 -12.15
N TYR A 30 -43.19 -3.89 -11.25
CA TYR A 30 -44.34 -4.27 -10.45
C TYR A 30 -45.63 -4.07 -11.20
N ALA A 31 -45.72 -3.00 -12.01
CA ALA A 31 -46.86 -2.79 -12.90
C ALA A 31 -47.04 -3.98 -13.88
N VAL A 32 -45.93 -4.45 -14.48
CA VAL A 32 -45.97 -5.65 -15.35
C VAL A 32 -46.45 -6.89 -14.58
N ARG A 33 -46.05 -7.10 -13.33
CA ARG A 33 -46.52 -8.23 -12.51
C ARG A 33 -48.04 -8.16 -12.23
N LEU A 34 -48.52 -6.99 -11.86
CA LEU A 34 -49.95 -6.77 -11.61
C LEU A 34 -50.75 -6.95 -12.90
N GLN A 35 -50.33 -6.34 -14.03
CA GLN A 35 -50.97 -6.46 -15.32
C GLN A 35 -51.01 -7.92 -15.80
N THR A 36 -49.99 -8.71 -15.51
CA THR A 36 -49.98 -10.14 -15.81
C THR A 36 -51.11 -10.87 -15.13
N VAL A 37 -51.33 -10.62 -13.84
CA VAL A 37 -52.40 -11.27 -13.04
C VAL A 37 -53.77 -10.81 -13.54
N ILE A 38 -53.97 -9.52 -13.78
CA ILE A 38 -55.21 -8.97 -14.32
C ILE A 38 -55.56 -9.58 -15.68
N ASN A 39 -54.62 -9.63 -16.62
CA ASN A 39 -54.88 -10.20 -17.93
C ASN A 39 -55.24 -11.69 -17.83
N ARG A 40 -54.53 -12.45 -16.99
CA ARG A 40 -54.84 -13.86 -16.75
C ARG A 40 -56.22 -14.05 -16.07
N ALA A 41 -56.61 -13.18 -15.18
CA ALA A 41 -57.93 -13.21 -14.54
C ALA A 41 -59.07 -12.84 -15.50
N LYS A 42 -58.81 -11.96 -16.44
CA LYS A 42 -59.75 -11.62 -17.57
C LYS A 42 -59.87 -12.72 -18.61
N GLY A 43 -59.20 -13.86 -18.46
CA GLY A 43 -59.31 -15.04 -19.35
C GLY A 43 -58.35 -15.06 -20.51
N HIS A 44 -57.42 -14.09 -20.64
CA HIS A 44 -56.41 -14.13 -21.68
C HIS A 44 -55.47 -15.33 -21.48
N SER A 45 -55.07 -16.00 -22.56
CA SER A 45 -54.12 -17.13 -22.46
C SER A 45 -52.74 -16.69 -21.97
N THR A 46 -51.97 -17.65 -21.46
CA THR A 46 -50.59 -17.37 -21.05
C THR A 46 -49.74 -16.81 -22.22
N LYS A 47 -50.00 -17.29 -23.45
CA LYS A 47 -49.30 -16.81 -24.67
C LYS A 47 -49.71 -15.37 -25.02
N ASP A 48 -51.01 -15.07 -24.99
CA ASP A 48 -51.50 -13.73 -25.33
C ASP A 48 -51.01 -12.70 -24.28
N THR A 49 -51.07 -13.06 -22.97
CA THR A 49 -50.54 -12.22 -21.89
C THR A 49 -49.05 -11.94 -22.07
N ALA A 50 -48.27 -12.95 -22.44
CA ALA A 50 -46.83 -12.79 -22.70
C ALA A 50 -46.58 -11.84 -23.88
N LEU A 51 -47.35 -11.97 -24.96
CA LEU A 51 -47.28 -11.11 -26.13
C LEU A 51 -47.67 -9.67 -25.84
N PHE A 52 -48.77 -9.44 -25.14
CA PHE A 52 -49.25 -8.11 -24.76
C PHE A 52 -48.27 -7.34 -23.89
N LEU A 53 -47.60 -8.05 -22.99
CA LEU A 53 -46.67 -7.41 -22.01
C LEU A 53 -45.19 -7.47 -22.47
N GLY A 54 -44.88 -8.08 -23.60
CA GLY A 54 -43.50 -8.21 -24.06
C GLY A 54 -42.58 -9.03 -23.15
N ILE A 55 -43.16 -10.05 -22.46
CA ILE A 55 -42.44 -10.88 -21.50
C ILE A 55 -42.45 -12.36 -21.88
N ASN A 56 -41.54 -13.16 -21.30
CA ASN A 56 -41.51 -14.60 -21.58
C ASN A 56 -42.68 -15.31 -20.92
N ILE A 57 -43.21 -16.37 -21.58
CA ILE A 57 -44.30 -17.22 -21.13
C ILE A 57 -44.06 -17.76 -19.70
N ASN A 58 -42.83 -18.20 -19.42
CA ASN A 58 -42.47 -18.68 -18.08
C ASN A 58 -42.55 -17.56 -17.01
N THR A 59 -42.32 -16.31 -17.42
CA THR A 59 -42.46 -15.16 -16.52
C THR A 59 -43.93 -14.91 -16.17
N VAL A 60 -44.85 -15.10 -17.11
CA VAL A 60 -46.31 -15.04 -16.85
C VAL A 60 -46.71 -16.08 -15.82
N SER A 61 -46.32 -17.34 -16.01
CA SER A 61 -46.60 -18.44 -15.09
C SER A 61 -46.02 -18.16 -13.68
N ASN A 62 -44.76 -17.65 -13.62
CA ASN A 62 -44.13 -17.29 -12.38
C ASN A 62 -44.83 -16.14 -11.62
N HIS A 63 -45.38 -15.18 -12.35
CA HIS A 63 -46.15 -14.08 -11.72
C HIS A 63 -47.45 -14.59 -11.14
N VAL A 64 -48.17 -15.47 -11.83
CA VAL A 64 -49.41 -16.08 -11.36
C VAL A 64 -49.16 -16.99 -10.15
N HIS A 65 -48.12 -17.83 -10.20
CA HIS A 65 -47.72 -18.61 -9.04
C HIS A 65 -47.45 -17.75 -7.81
N ARG A 66 -46.68 -16.69 -8.04
CA ARG A 66 -46.31 -15.76 -6.98
C ARG A 66 -47.50 -15.07 -6.35
N PHE A 67 -48.51 -14.74 -7.16
CA PHE A 67 -49.79 -14.20 -6.70
C PHE A 67 -50.55 -15.24 -5.86
N ASN A 68 -50.70 -16.47 -6.39
CA ASN A 68 -51.38 -17.55 -5.70
C ASN A 68 -50.75 -17.96 -4.37
N GLU A 69 -49.42 -17.78 -4.22
CA GLU A 69 -48.67 -18.05 -2.99
C GLU A 69 -48.76 -16.97 -1.94
N GLY A 70 -48.80 -15.69 -2.34
CA GLY A 70 -48.63 -14.59 -1.40
C GLY A 70 -49.41 -13.31 -1.75
N GLY A 71 -50.40 -13.41 -2.65
CA GLY A 71 -51.32 -12.30 -2.98
C GLY A 71 -50.61 -11.09 -3.62
N ILE A 72 -51.28 -9.96 -3.53
CA ILE A 72 -50.84 -8.67 -4.07
C ILE A 72 -49.48 -8.24 -3.46
N GLU A 73 -49.27 -8.43 -2.17
CA GLU A 73 -48.02 -8.06 -1.52
C GLU A 73 -46.82 -8.79 -2.10
N ALA A 74 -46.97 -10.05 -2.47
CA ALA A 74 -45.90 -10.82 -3.09
C ALA A 74 -45.53 -10.28 -4.47
N LEU A 75 -46.44 -9.69 -5.25
CA LEU A 75 -46.15 -9.04 -6.53
C LEU A 75 -45.38 -7.74 -6.37
N LEU A 76 -45.63 -7.00 -5.30
CA LEU A 76 -45.05 -5.69 -4.99
C LEU A 76 -43.66 -5.77 -4.32
N ARG A 77 -43.20 -6.97 -3.96
CA ARG A 77 -41.87 -7.20 -3.35
C ARG A 77 -41.00 -8.03 -4.27
N ASP A 78 -39.71 -7.81 -4.23
CA ASP A 78 -38.77 -8.73 -4.92
C ASP A 78 -38.50 -9.94 -4.02
N LYS A 79 -38.36 -11.14 -4.62
CA LYS A 79 -37.91 -12.32 -3.86
C LYS A 79 -36.49 -12.05 -3.40
N THR A 80 -36.29 -11.90 -2.10
CA THR A 80 -34.94 -11.88 -1.52
C THR A 80 -34.33 -13.27 -1.68
N ARG A 81 -33.05 -13.32 -2.07
CA ARG A 81 -32.30 -14.59 -2.02
C ARG A 81 -32.38 -15.14 -0.59
N LYS A 82 -32.55 -16.45 -0.47
CA LYS A 82 -32.37 -17.10 0.83
C LYS A 82 -31.05 -16.64 1.43
N PRO A 83 -30.99 -16.30 2.73
CA PRO A 83 -29.74 -15.96 3.38
C PRO A 83 -28.72 -17.04 3.03
N GLY A 84 -27.54 -16.62 2.58
CA GLY A 84 -26.41 -17.55 2.37
C GLY A 84 -25.94 -18.15 3.69
N THR A 85 -24.72 -18.67 3.72
CA THR A 85 -24.06 -19.16 4.95
C THR A 85 -24.15 -18.10 6.04
N ALA A 86 -24.55 -18.50 7.24
CA ALA A 86 -24.66 -17.60 8.40
C ALA A 86 -23.35 -16.80 8.61
N PRO A 87 -23.42 -15.52 8.97
CA PRO A 87 -22.22 -14.74 9.23
C PRO A 87 -21.43 -15.35 10.39
N ILE A 88 -20.10 -15.37 10.24
CA ILE A 88 -19.18 -15.86 11.28
C ILE A 88 -19.37 -15.01 12.54
N PRO A 89 -19.63 -15.63 13.72
CA PRO A 89 -19.81 -14.91 14.98
C PRO A 89 -18.61 -14.01 15.33
N GLU A 90 -18.86 -12.84 15.88
CA GLU A 90 -17.76 -11.91 16.28
C GLU A 90 -16.86 -12.53 17.37
N ALA A 91 -17.43 -13.32 18.29
CA ALA A 91 -16.64 -14.05 19.29
C ALA A 91 -15.59 -14.96 18.66
N LEU A 92 -15.93 -15.67 17.58
CA LEU A 92 -14.99 -16.54 16.85
C LEU A 92 -13.93 -15.73 16.12
N LYS A 93 -14.29 -14.58 15.52
CA LYS A 93 -13.34 -13.68 14.87
C LYS A 93 -12.33 -13.12 15.87
N ASN A 94 -12.80 -12.69 17.04
CA ASN A 94 -11.95 -12.15 18.10
C ASN A 94 -11.01 -13.23 18.66
N SER A 95 -11.52 -14.44 18.90
CA SER A 95 -10.71 -15.60 19.33
C SER A 95 -9.61 -15.92 18.31
N LEU A 96 -9.93 -15.94 17.01
CA LEU A 96 -8.94 -16.18 15.95
C LEU A 96 -7.86 -15.10 15.94
N VAL A 97 -8.24 -13.83 16.04
CA VAL A 97 -7.31 -12.70 16.08
C VAL A 97 -6.38 -12.80 17.30
N GLN A 98 -6.94 -13.02 18.48
CA GLN A 98 -6.18 -13.16 19.71
C GLN A 98 -5.22 -14.36 19.62
N PHE A 99 -5.69 -15.50 19.14
CA PHE A 99 -4.87 -16.69 18.98
C PHE A 99 -3.66 -16.46 18.07
N VAL A 100 -3.86 -15.82 16.90
CA VAL A 100 -2.78 -15.53 15.95
C VAL A 100 -1.76 -14.56 16.54
N CYS A 101 -2.21 -13.57 17.33
CA CYS A 101 -1.32 -12.59 17.95
C CYS A 101 -0.51 -13.14 19.12
N GLN A 102 -1.05 -14.13 19.86
CA GLN A 102 -0.47 -14.61 21.10
C GLN A 102 0.27 -15.95 20.96
N THR A 103 0.06 -16.68 19.86
CA THR A 103 0.63 -18.01 19.69
C THR A 103 1.42 -18.15 18.40
N LYS A 104 2.31 -19.14 18.38
CA LYS A 104 3.04 -19.59 17.18
C LYS A 104 2.84 -21.09 17.01
N PRO A 105 2.86 -21.60 15.78
CA PRO A 105 2.89 -23.05 15.55
C PRO A 105 4.23 -23.64 16.03
N GLU A 106 4.22 -24.90 16.42
CA GLU A 106 5.38 -25.55 17.03
C GLU A 106 6.59 -25.64 16.08
N HIS A 107 6.31 -25.95 14.81
CA HIS A 107 7.37 -26.19 13.80
C HIS A 107 7.49 -25.08 12.74
N GLN A 108 6.82 -23.93 12.94
CA GLN A 108 6.81 -22.83 11.99
C GLN A 108 6.92 -21.48 12.70
N THR A 109 7.29 -20.45 11.97
CA THR A 109 7.45 -19.10 12.54
C THR A 109 6.14 -18.33 12.67
N HIS A 110 5.10 -18.72 11.92
CA HIS A 110 3.81 -18.05 11.88
C HIS A 110 2.72 -18.97 11.37
N TRP A 111 1.47 -18.68 11.74
CA TRP A 111 0.29 -19.39 11.28
C TRP A 111 -0.03 -19.09 9.82
N SER A 112 -0.25 -20.13 9.01
CA SER A 112 -0.82 -19.98 7.68
C SER A 112 -2.35 -19.83 7.75
N THR A 113 -2.95 -19.21 6.74
CA THR A 113 -4.40 -19.07 6.67
C THR A 113 -5.13 -20.40 6.50
N ARG A 114 -4.45 -21.42 5.98
CA ARG A 114 -5.00 -22.79 5.82
C ARG A 114 -5.07 -23.51 7.15
N GLU A 115 -4.01 -23.48 7.94
CA GLU A 115 -3.99 -24.08 9.30
C GLU A 115 -5.02 -23.43 10.22
N LEU A 116 -5.15 -22.10 10.15
CA LEU A 116 -6.19 -21.38 10.89
C LEU A 116 -7.60 -21.74 10.42
N ALA A 117 -7.79 -21.94 9.13
CA ALA A 117 -9.06 -22.37 8.55
C ALA A 117 -9.47 -23.76 9.06
N GLU A 118 -8.53 -24.68 9.10
CA GLU A 118 -8.73 -26.02 9.64
C GLU A 118 -9.06 -25.99 11.13
N LYS A 119 -8.25 -25.29 11.92
CA LYS A 119 -8.44 -25.14 13.38
C LYS A 119 -9.79 -24.54 13.75
N TYR A 120 -10.22 -23.51 13.03
CA TYR A 120 -11.47 -22.78 13.32
C TYR A 120 -12.67 -23.27 12.51
N LYS A 121 -12.49 -24.29 11.66
CA LYS A 121 -13.54 -24.87 10.79
C LYS A 121 -14.26 -23.84 9.93
N ILE A 122 -13.50 -22.88 9.37
CA ILE A 122 -13.98 -21.85 8.45
C ILE A 122 -13.11 -21.84 7.17
N SER A 123 -13.58 -21.19 6.11
CA SER A 123 -12.80 -21.14 4.87
C SER A 123 -11.53 -20.27 5.02
N HIS A 124 -10.44 -20.63 4.32
CA HIS A 124 -9.21 -19.82 4.30
C HIS A 124 -9.45 -18.39 3.79
N THR A 125 -10.42 -18.20 2.89
CA THR A 125 -10.82 -16.86 2.41
C THR A 125 -11.46 -16.06 3.53
N ALA A 126 -12.25 -16.70 4.42
CA ALA A 126 -12.82 -16.02 5.59
C ALA A 126 -11.73 -15.62 6.58
N VAL A 127 -10.74 -16.50 6.84
CA VAL A 127 -9.56 -16.17 7.65
C VAL A 127 -8.83 -14.95 7.09
N ASN A 128 -8.53 -14.94 5.78
CA ASN A 128 -7.88 -13.82 5.12
C ASN A 128 -8.66 -12.50 5.29
N LYS A 129 -9.98 -12.54 5.12
CA LYS A 129 -10.83 -11.36 5.32
C LYS A 129 -10.81 -10.87 6.78
N ILE A 130 -10.85 -11.79 7.74
CA ILE A 130 -10.79 -11.45 9.17
C ILE A 130 -9.43 -10.81 9.48
N LEU A 131 -8.32 -11.47 9.17
CA LEU A 131 -6.99 -10.94 9.44
C LEU A 131 -6.74 -9.62 8.71
N GLY A 132 -7.22 -9.48 7.46
CA GLY A 132 -7.12 -8.25 6.67
C GLY A 132 -7.87 -7.06 7.31
N LYS A 133 -9.06 -7.30 7.89
CA LYS A 133 -9.82 -6.26 8.63
C LYS A 133 -9.02 -5.67 9.80
N TYR A 134 -8.21 -6.50 10.47
CA TYR A 134 -7.36 -6.08 11.59
C TYR A 134 -5.93 -5.72 11.16
N GLY A 135 -5.62 -5.71 9.86
CA GLY A 135 -4.28 -5.42 9.34
C GLY A 135 -3.21 -6.45 9.71
N ILE A 136 -3.61 -7.65 10.15
CA ILE A 136 -2.71 -8.70 10.61
C ILE A 136 -2.17 -9.46 9.39
N LYS A 137 -0.84 -9.51 9.30
CA LYS A 137 -0.10 -10.24 8.25
C LYS A 137 0.97 -11.12 8.90
N PRO A 138 0.65 -12.33 9.35
CA PRO A 138 1.55 -13.17 10.14
C PRO A 138 2.90 -13.48 9.47
N HIS A 139 2.91 -13.53 8.12
CA HIS A 139 4.11 -13.79 7.30
C HIS A 139 5.04 -12.59 7.15
N LEU A 140 4.63 -11.38 7.59
CA LEU A 140 5.45 -10.17 7.47
C LEU A 140 6.09 -9.82 8.82
N ILE A 141 7.40 -9.65 8.80
CA ILE A 141 8.18 -9.18 9.94
C ILE A 141 8.70 -7.77 9.62
N LYS A 142 8.44 -6.84 10.51
CA LYS A 142 9.13 -5.55 10.53
C LYS A 142 10.16 -5.57 11.63
N ARG A 143 11.41 -5.35 11.25
CA ARG A 143 12.50 -5.22 12.23
C ARG A 143 12.46 -3.83 12.83
N PHE A 144 12.65 -3.73 14.11
CA PHE A 144 12.86 -2.47 14.83
C PHE A 144 13.98 -2.65 15.85
N LYS A 145 14.62 -1.53 16.24
CA LYS A 145 15.57 -1.48 17.32
C LYS A 145 15.38 -0.15 18.04
N PHE A 146 15.28 -0.20 19.35
CA PHE A 146 15.30 1.03 20.12
C PHE A 146 16.72 1.60 20.15
N SER A 147 16.81 2.92 20.06
CA SER A 147 18.07 3.61 20.20
C SER A 147 18.62 3.44 21.64
N THR A 148 19.92 3.20 21.73
CA THR A 148 20.67 3.20 22.99
C THR A 148 21.41 4.52 23.22
N ASP A 149 21.18 5.51 22.36
CA ASP A 149 21.82 6.81 22.40
C ASP A 149 21.31 7.62 23.62
N LYS A 150 22.22 8.00 24.54
CA LYS A 150 21.85 8.81 25.70
C LYS A 150 21.35 10.21 25.34
N ALA A 151 21.75 10.73 24.17
CA ALA A 151 21.33 12.03 23.66
C ALA A 151 20.18 11.89 22.63
N PHE A 152 19.39 10.79 22.71
CA PHE A 152 18.36 10.51 21.72
C PHE A 152 17.38 11.67 21.56
N ASP A 153 16.81 12.17 22.63
CA ASP A 153 15.78 13.22 22.59
C ASP A 153 16.33 14.54 22.05
N THR A 154 17.53 14.94 22.46
CA THR A 154 18.20 16.16 21.96
C THR A 154 18.47 16.09 20.47
N LYS A 155 19.03 14.97 19.98
CA LYS A 155 19.30 14.77 18.56
C LYS A 155 18.02 14.63 17.73
N LEU A 156 16.99 13.98 18.29
CA LEU A 156 15.69 13.86 17.65
C LEU A 156 15.04 15.23 17.47
N ALA A 157 15.04 16.06 18.52
CA ALA A 157 14.48 17.41 18.50
C ALA A 157 15.22 18.30 17.48
N ASP A 158 16.55 18.24 17.45
CA ASP A 158 17.39 18.99 16.52
C ASP A 158 17.06 18.63 15.06
N VAL A 159 17.05 17.35 14.70
CA VAL A 159 16.79 16.90 13.31
C VAL A 159 15.34 17.16 12.90
N VAL A 160 14.37 16.89 13.77
CA VAL A 160 12.95 17.15 13.48
C VAL A 160 12.70 18.66 13.34
N GLY A 161 13.35 19.47 14.17
CA GLY A 161 13.31 20.93 14.06
C GLY A 161 13.75 21.41 12.68
N LEU A 162 14.88 20.91 12.17
CA LEU A 162 15.38 21.24 10.81
C LEU A 162 14.42 20.82 9.68
N TYR A 163 13.61 19.79 9.88
CA TYR A 163 12.63 19.37 8.89
C TYR A 163 11.36 20.22 8.88
N LEU A 164 10.91 20.65 10.05
CA LEU A 164 9.65 21.39 10.22
C LEU A 164 9.85 22.90 10.08
N ASP A 165 10.97 23.42 10.58
CA ASP A 165 11.30 24.85 10.59
C ASP A 165 12.79 25.09 10.27
N PRO A 166 13.19 24.92 8.99
CA PRO A 166 14.58 25.11 8.58
C PRO A 166 14.98 26.58 8.67
N PRO A 167 16.24 26.91 9.09
CA PRO A 167 16.72 28.28 9.15
C PRO A 167 16.67 28.99 7.78
N GLU A 168 16.26 30.25 7.74
CA GLU A 168 16.01 31.01 6.48
C GLU A 168 17.24 31.09 5.57
N ASN A 169 18.43 31.25 6.13
CA ASN A 169 19.69 31.35 5.37
C ASN A 169 20.44 30.04 5.23
N ALA A 170 19.76 28.91 5.28
CA ALA A 170 20.35 27.58 5.27
C ALA A 170 19.84 26.70 4.11
N ILE A 171 20.58 25.64 3.85
CA ILE A 171 20.16 24.50 3.05
C ILE A 171 20.30 23.26 3.93
N VAL A 172 19.18 22.57 4.18
CA VAL A 172 19.19 21.31 4.94
C VAL A 172 19.36 20.15 3.97
N LEU A 173 20.42 19.38 4.14
CA LEU A 173 20.79 18.24 3.33
C LEU A 173 20.79 16.96 4.18
N CYS A 174 20.02 15.96 3.78
CA CYS A 174 20.13 14.61 4.28
C CYS A 174 21.22 13.88 3.51
N VAL A 175 22.28 13.49 4.16
CA VAL A 175 23.46 12.90 3.53
C VAL A 175 23.69 11.48 4.06
N ASP A 176 24.01 10.56 3.14
CA ASP A 176 24.38 9.17 3.48
C ASP A 176 25.08 8.51 2.29
N GLU A 177 25.57 7.27 2.49
CA GLU A 177 26.12 6.47 1.42
C GLU A 177 25.40 5.12 1.24
N LYS A 178 25.11 4.80 0.00
CA LYS A 178 24.72 3.46 -0.41
C LYS A 178 25.96 2.72 -0.88
N SER A 179 26.53 1.92 0.02
CA SER A 179 27.74 1.15 -0.26
C SER A 179 27.45 -0.13 -1.04
N GLN A 180 28.48 -0.68 -1.69
CA GLN A 180 28.50 -1.99 -2.34
C GLN A 180 27.37 -2.21 -3.37
N ILE A 181 27.07 -1.22 -4.17
CA ILE A 181 26.17 -1.38 -5.33
C ILE A 181 26.93 -2.21 -6.36
N GLN A 182 26.39 -3.37 -6.74
CA GLN A 182 27.05 -4.34 -7.60
C GLN A 182 26.59 -4.18 -9.05
N ALA A 183 27.55 -4.13 -9.98
CA ALA A 183 27.27 -4.28 -11.40
C ALA A 183 27.15 -5.78 -11.72
N LEU A 184 25.93 -6.26 -11.86
CA LEU A 184 25.60 -7.66 -12.13
C LEU A 184 25.12 -7.80 -13.57
N GLU A 185 25.82 -8.54 -14.38
CA GLU A 185 25.40 -8.96 -15.73
C GLU A 185 24.68 -10.29 -15.65
N ARG A 186 23.46 -10.38 -16.15
CA ARG A 186 22.72 -11.64 -16.22
C ARG A 186 23.25 -12.49 -17.37
N THR A 187 23.43 -13.79 -17.14
CA THR A 187 24.00 -14.72 -18.12
C THR A 187 23.08 -14.96 -19.32
N GLN A 188 21.80 -14.66 -19.19
CA GLN A 188 20.79 -14.77 -20.24
C GLN A 188 19.98 -13.47 -20.34
N PRO A 189 19.45 -13.13 -21.50
CA PRO A 189 18.52 -12.00 -21.66
C PRO A 189 17.31 -12.11 -20.72
N ILE A 190 16.89 -10.98 -20.21
CA ILE A 190 15.67 -10.87 -19.39
C ILE A 190 14.45 -11.21 -20.27
N LEU A 191 13.64 -12.15 -19.85
CA LEU A 191 12.37 -12.47 -20.53
C LEU A 191 11.32 -11.43 -20.16
N PRO A 192 10.73 -10.74 -21.14
CA PRO A 192 9.78 -9.67 -20.88
C PRO A 192 8.48 -10.19 -20.26
N MET A 193 7.83 -9.35 -19.49
CA MET A 193 6.53 -9.60 -18.90
C MET A 193 5.47 -9.89 -19.97
N ARG A 194 4.59 -10.86 -19.71
CA ARG A 194 3.43 -11.21 -20.54
C ARG A 194 2.17 -11.32 -19.66
N PRO A 195 0.95 -11.26 -20.23
CA PRO A 195 -0.27 -11.46 -19.45
C PRO A 195 -0.22 -12.76 -18.63
N GLY A 196 -0.36 -12.65 -17.29
CA GLY A 196 -0.29 -13.79 -16.37
C GLY A 196 1.12 -14.31 -16.05
N ILE A 197 2.18 -13.79 -16.67
CA ILE A 197 3.57 -14.20 -16.47
C ILE A 197 4.41 -12.97 -16.14
N PRO A 198 5.00 -12.87 -14.92
CA PRO A 198 5.90 -11.78 -14.57
C PRO A 198 7.19 -11.84 -15.39
N GLU A 199 7.92 -10.73 -15.41
CA GLU A 199 9.29 -10.69 -15.92
C GLU A 199 10.17 -11.75 -15.25
N GLN A 200 11.01 -12.44 -16.03
CA GLN A 200 11.87 -13.50 -15.54
C GLN A 200 13.33 -13.20 -15.84
N GLN A 201 14.17 -13.41 -14.85
CA GLN A 201 15.61 -13.25 -14.91
C GLN A 201 16.31 -14.54 -14.50
N THR A 202 17.51 -14.81 -15.03
CA THR A 202 18.34 -15.89 -14.55
C THR A 202 18.81 -15.61 -13.13
N HIS A 203 19.03 -16.66 -12.35
CA HIS A 203 19.54 -16.55 -10.98
C HIS A 203 21.06 -16.33 -10.93
N ASP A 204 21.78 -16.78 -11.98
CA ASP A 204 23.21 -16.63 -12.15
C ASP A 204 23.58 -15.28 -12.79
N TYR A 205 24.77 -14.81 -12.48
CA TYR A 205 25.28 -13.51 -12.94
C TYR A 205 26.80 -13.48 -12.95
N LEU A 206 27.36 -12.62 -13.82
CA LEU A 206 28.73 -12.18 -13.76
C LEU A 206 28.82 -10.87 -12.97
N ARG A 207 29.91 -10.71 -12.23
CA ARG A 207 30.11 -9.54 -11.38
C ARG A 207 31.22 -8.65 -11.94
N HIS A 208 30.89 -7.42 -12.36
CA HIS A 208 31.79 -6.43 -12.96
C HIS A 208 32.35 -5.40 -11.98
N GLY A 209 32.18 -5.63 -10.68
CA GLY A 209 32.67 -4.76 -9.63
C GLY A 209 31.57 -4.12 -8.81
N THR A 210 32.01 -3.24 -7.91
CA THR A 210 31.13 -2.53 -6.97
C THR A 210 31.43 -1.04 -6.94
N THR A 211 30.41 -0.22 -6.74
CA THR A 211 30.56 1.21 -6.47
C THR A 211 29.82 1.60 -5.19
N THR A 212 30.19 2.72 -4.59
CA THR A 212 29.49 3.37 -3.49
C THR A 212 28.90 4.68 -3.97
N LEU A 213 27.62 4.92 -3.74
CA LEU A 213 26.96 6.17 -4.06
C LEU A 213 26.83 7.02 -2.80
N PHE A 214 27.59 8.11 -2.69
CA PHE A 214 27.30 9.19 -1.76
C PHE A 214 26.19 10.05 -2.35
N ALA A 215 25.18 10.40 -1.54
CA ALA A 215 24.10 11.24 -1.99
C ALA A 215 23.63 12.21 -0.89
N ALA A 216 23.21 13.39 -1.32
CA ALA A 216 22.65 14.45 -0.49
C ALA A 216 21.29 14.87 -1.04
N LEU A 217 20.23 14.68 -0.25
CA LEU A 217 18.87 15.10 -0.56
C LEU A 217 18.60 16.47 0.05
N ASN A 218 18.27 17.44 -0.74
CA ASN A 218 17.80 18.76 -0.27
C ASN A 218 16.35 18.63 0.22
N VAL A 219 16.14 18.88 1.51
CA VAL A 219 14.83 18.74 2.16
C VAL A 219 13.78 19.69 1.58
N ALA A 220 14.17 20.91 1.22
CA ALA A 220 13.25 21.94 0.75
C ALA A 220 12.67 21.65 -0.63
N ASN A 221 13.50 21.17 -1.58
CA ASN A 221 13.12 21.00 -2.98
C ASN A 221 13.19 19.56 -3.50
N GLY A 222 13.65 18.60 -2.68
CA GLY A 222 13.76 17.20 -3.05
C GLY A 222 14.89 16.87 -4.05
N LYS A 223 15.70 17.84 -4.47
CA LYS A 223 16.81 17.61 -5.39
C LYS A 223 17.93 16.82 -4.72
N VAL A 224 18.59 15.99 -5.51
CA VAL A 224 19.67 15.12 -5.06
C VAL A 224 20.97 15.48 -5.76
N ILE A 225 22.03 15.58 -4.99
CA ILE A 225 23.42 15.63 -5.48
C ILE A 225 24.05 14.28 -5.15
N GLY A 226 24.62 13.58 -6.12
CA GLY A 226 25.24 12.28 -5.93
C GLY A 226 26.63 12.20 -6.53
N ARG A 227 27.45 11.29 -5.96
CA ARG A 227 28.78 10.95 -6.45
C ARG A 227 29.05 9.47 -6.23
N CYS A 228 29.39 8.75 -7.30
CA CYS A 228 29.90 7.40 -7.21
C CYS A 228 31.39 7.42 -6.81
N SER A 229 31.78 6.49 -5.94
CA SER A 229 33.14 6.34 -5.45
C SER A 229 33.50 4.85 -5.32
N LYS A 230 34.80 4.52 -5.41
CA LYS A 230 35.30 3.15 -5.24
C LYS A 230 35.21 2.66 -3.80
N SER A 231 35.18 3.57 -2.84
CA SER A 231 35.11 3.25 -1.42
C SER A 231 34.20 4.23 -0.66
N HIS A 232 34.00 3.99 0.62
CA HIS A 232 33.22 4.84 1.53
C HIS A 232 34.05 5.27 2.76
N LYS A 233 35.34 5.57 2.50
CA LYS A 233 36.26 6.07 3.55
C LYS A 233 36.05 7.54 3.79
N GLY A 234 36.62 8.05 4.92
CA GLY A 234 36.52 9.47 5.27
C GLY A 234 37.08 10.41 4.18
N VAL A 235 38.07 9.97 3.38
CA VAL A 235 38.60 10.76 2.24
C VAL A 235 37.55 10.92 1.16
N ASP A 236 36.85 9.83 0.80
CA ASP A 236 35.77 9.89 -0.19
C ASP A 236 34.63 10.78 0.27
N TYR A 237 34.32 10.75 1.56
CA TYR A 237 33.31 11.64 2.16
C TYR A 237 33.74 13.11 2.12
N VAL A 238 35.01 13.44 2.42
CA VAL A 238 35.55 14.80 2.26
C VAL A 238 35.41 15.28 0.81
N ASP A 239 35.72 14.44 -0.17
CA ASP A 239 35.55 14.78 -1.56
C ASP A 239 34.08 15.00 -1.93
N PHE A 240 33.17 14.27 -1.29
CA PHE A 240 31.73 14.51 -1.46
C PHE A 240 31.30 15.85 -0.82
N LEU A 241 31.81 16.20 0.36
CA LEU A 241 31.58 17.51 0.99
C LEU A 241 32.09 18.67 0.10
N LYS A 242 33.28 18.52 -0.54
CA LYS A 242 33.78 19.50 -1.53
C LYS A 242 32.81 19.66 -2.70
N LEU A 243 32.24 18.54 -3.20
CA LEU A 243 31.24 18.60 -4.27
C LEU A 243 29.97 19.34 -3.82
N LEU A 244 29.49 19.08 -2.59
CA LEU A 244 28.33 19.80 -2.03
C LEU A 244 28.61 21.31 -1.94
N ASP A 245 29.83 21.68 -1.49
CA ASP A 245 30.23 23.08 -1.42
C ASP A 245 30.25 23.75 -2.82
N GLN A 246 30.69 23.03 -3.85
CA GLN A 246 30.72 23.54 -5.23
C GLN A 246 29.32 23.65 -5.84
N LYS A 247 28.43 22.70 -5.56
CA LYS A 247 27.10 22.61 -6.18
C LYS A 247 26.01 23.41 -5.47
N THR A 248 26.31 24.05 -4.34
CA THR A 248 25.35 24.82 -3.56
C THR A 248 25.77 26.30 -3.47
N PRO A 249 24.80 27.25 -3.38
CA PRO A 249 25.08 28.68 -3.24
C PRO A 249 26.01 28.99 -2.07
N LYS A 250 27.10 29.71 -2.33
CA LYS A 250 28.17 29.99 -1.34
C LYS A 250 27.70 30.79 -0.11
N LYS A 251 26.65 31.62 -0.28
CA LYS A 251 26.10 32.46 0.79
C LYS A 251 25.19 31.72 1.78
N LYS A 252 24.86 30.46 1.51
CA LYS A 252 23.97 29.65 2.36
C LYS A 252 24.78 28.76 3.30
N ILE A 253 24.32 28.57 4.53
CA ILE A 253 24.87 27.59 5.48
C ILE A 253 24.33 26.21 5.09
N LEU A 254 25.17 25.19 5.12
CA LEU A 254 24.79 23.81 4.85
C LEU A 254 24.60 23.04 6.17
N HIS A 255 23.37 22.77 6.54
CA HIS A 255 23.03 21.87 7.64
C HIS A 255 22.99 20.44 7.09
N ILE A 256 23.94 19.62 7.53
CA ILE A 256 24.15 18.26 7.05
C ILE A 256 23.64 17.27 8.09
N ILE A 257 22.56 16.58 7.79
CA ILE A 257 22.02 15.50 8.62
C ILE A 257 22.67 14.19 8.17
N VAL A 258 23.40 13.54 9.07
CA VAL A 258 24.13 12.28 8.82
C VAL A 258 23.93 11.29 9.94
N ASP A 259 24.23 10.02 9.66
CA ASP A 259 24.28 8.98 10.67
C ASP A 259 25.60 8.99 11.48
N ASN A 260 25.70 8.09 12.46
CA ASN A 260 26.87 7.98 13.31
C ASN A 260 27.99 7.11 12.73
N TYR A 261 28.00 6.84 11.43
CA TYR A 261 29.02 5.99 10.80
C TYR A 261 30.43 6.57 10.99
N SER A 262 31.42 5.70 11.14
CA SER A 262 32.78 6.09 11.50
C SER A 262 33.47 6.96 10.45
N SER A 263 33.14 6.79 9.16
CA SER A 263 33.69 7.61 8.08
C SER A 263 33.33 9.08 8.23
N HIS A 264 32.13 9.41 8.71
CA HIS A 264 31.67 10.79 8.94
C HIS A 264 32.40 11.49 10.11
N LYS A 265 33.01 10.73 10.99
CA LYS A 265 33.76 11.20 12.18
C LYS A 265 35.28 11.03 12.04
N ALA A 266 35.74 10.60 10.87
CA ALA A 266 37.14 10.35 10.60
C ALA A 266 38.01 11.62 10.84
N PRO A 267 39.27 11.48 11.27
CA PRO A 267 40.15 12.64 11.48
C PRO A 267 40.24 13.58 10.30
N VAL A 268 40.31 13.04 9.08
CA VAL A 268 40.38 13.83 7.83
C VAL A 268 39.11 14.67 7.59
N VAL A 269 37.96 14.18 8.04
CA VAL A 269 36.67 14.91 7.93
C VAL A 269 36.65 16.04 8.94
N LYS A 270 37.07 15.77 10.19
CA LYS A 270 37.16 16.80 11.24
C LYS A 270 38.11 17.91 10.85
N GLU A 271 39.26 17.58 10.29
CA GLU A 271 40.25 18.56 9.81
C GLU A 271 39.67 19.40 8.67
N TYR A 272 39.00 18.78 7.70
CA TYR A 272 38.34 19.51 6.59
C TYR A 272 37.26 20.48 7.08
N LEU A 273 36.48 20.11 8.08
CA LEU A 273 35.37 20.92 8.59
C LEU A 273 35.81 21.99 9.61
N LYS A 274 37.02 21.87 10.18
CA LYS A 274 37.53 22.77 11.24
C LYS A 274 37.48 24.23 10.82
N ASP A 275 37.96 24.56 9.65
CA ASP A 275 38.01 25.93 9.11
C ASP A 275 36.76 26.32 8.30
N LYS A 276 35.70 25.51 8.38
CA LYS A 276 34.46 25.68 7.58
C LYS A 276 33.18 25.69 8.41
N THR A 277 33.30 26.03 9.68
CA THR A 277 32.18 26.03 10.66
C THR A 277 31.08 27.02 10.28
N GLU A 278 31.42 28.10 9.59
CA GLU A 278 30.43 29.07 9.04
C GLU A 278 29.66 28.53 7.83
N ARG A 279 30.18 27.50 7.17
CA ARG A 279 29.62 26.90 5.96
C ARG A 279 28.90 25.60 6.21
N PHE A 280 29.43 24.73 7.10
CA PHE A 280 28.94 23.40 7.37
C PHE A 280 28.58 23.24 8.85
N VAL A 281 27.35 22.87 9.12
CA VAL A 281 26.87 22.46 10.43
C VAL A 281 26.41 21.02 10.35
N THR A 282 27.04 20.11 11.10
CA THR A 282 26.75 18.69 11.06
C THR A 282 25.82 18.28 12.20
N HIS A 283 24.72 17.63 11.86
CA HIS A 283 23.70 17.10 12.78
C HIS A 283 23.70 15.57 12.71
N PHE A 284 24.08 14.94 13.81
CA PHE A 284 24.10 13.49 13.88
C PHE A 284 22.75 12.95 14.35
N ILE A 285 22.15 12.04 13.57
CA ILE A 285 20.94 11.33 14.02
C ILE A 285 21.26 10.41 15.20
N PRO A 286 20.29 10.05 16.06
CA PRO A 286 20.50 9.07 17.12
C PRO A 286 20.93 7.71 16.58
N THR A 287 21.72 6.98 17.33
CA THR A 287 22.16 5.62 16.96
C THR A 287 20.95 4.71 16.71
N TYR A 288 20.98 3.87 15.68
CA TYR A 288 19.90 3.01 15.23
C TYR A 288 18.62 3.76 14.77
N SER A 289 18.77 4.99 14.29
CA SER A 289 17.65 5.83 13.85
C SER A 289 17.78 6.29 12.39
N SER A 290 18.29 5.45 11.50
CA SER A 290 18.43 5.76 10.05
C SER A 290 17.11 6.19 9.39
N TRP A 291 15.96 5.75 9.93
CA TRP A 291 14.63 6.20 9.49
C TRP A 291 14.40 7.71 9.62
N LEU A 292 15.21 8.42 10.44
CA LEU A 292 15.21 9.88 10.51
C LEU A 292 15.92 10.52 9.32
N ASN A 293 16.79 9.79 8.61
CA ASN A 293 17.51 10.33 7.46
C ASN A 293 16.68 10.13 6.18
N LEU A 294 16.12 11.23 5.62
CA LEU A 294 15.24 11.15 4.44
C LEU A 294 15.91 10.61 3.18
N ILE A 295 17.24 10.66 3.08
CA ILE A 295 17.98 10.12 1.92
C ILE A 295 17.80 8.60 1.81
N GLU A 296 17.61 7.89 2.92
CA GLU A 296 17.37 6.44 2.92
C GLU A 296 16.12 6.05 2.11
N ARG A 297 15.09 6.89 2.17
CA ARG A 297 13.89 6.72 1.36
C ARG A 297 14.19 6.89 -0.13
N TRP A 298 15.06 7.84 -0.49
CA TRP A 298 15.50 8.02 -1.87
C TRP A 298 16.38 6.85 -2.35
N PHE A 299 17.24 6.31 -1.49
CA PHE A 299 18.00 5.10 -1.81
C PHE A 299 17.09 3.88 -2.08
N ALA A 300 15.97 3.77 -1.38
CA ALA A 300 14.97 2.76 -1.69
C ALA A 300 14.33 2.98 -3.07
N GLU A 301 14.03 4.24 -3.44
CA GLU A 301 13.46 4.60 -4.75
C GLU A 301 14.40 4.23 -5.90
N ILE A 302 15.66 4.68 -5.88
CA ILE A 302 16.63 4.36 -6.94
C ILE A 302 16.91 2.87 -7.02
N THR A 303 17.00 2.20 -5.88
CA THR A 303 17.23 0.74 -5.83
C THR A 303 16.11 -0.02 -6.53
N ASN A 304 14.86 0.30 -6.20
CA ASN A 304 13.71 -0.43 -6.73
C ASN A 304 13.40 -0.07 -8.19
N LYS A 305 13.67 1.16 -8.60
CA LYS A 305 13.26 1.67 -9.91
C LYS A 305 14.36 1.59 -10.97
N ARG A 306 15.64 1.53 -10.57
CA ARG A 306 16.73 1.55 -11.53
C ARG A 306 17.76 0.43 -11.32
N ILE A 307 18.22 0.18 -10.08
CA ILE A 307 19.37 -0.67 -9.86
C ILE A 307 19.00 -2.16 -9.84
N ARG A 308 17.90 -2.53 -9.17
CA ARG A 308 17.63 -3.92 -8.74
C ARG A 308 17.26 -4.88 -9.88
N ARG A 309 16.60 -4.39 -10.92
CA ARG A 309 16.03 -5.25 -11.99
C ARG A 309 16.81 -5.21 -13.29
N GLU A 310 17.80 -4.39 -13.38
CA GLU A 310 18.60 -4.22 -14.58
C GLU A 310 19.80 -5.17 -14.61
N SER A 311 20.36 -5.40 -15.81
CA SER A 311 21.60 -6.12 -16.05
C SER A 311 22.66 -5.12 -16.49
N TRP A 312 23.87 -5.20 -15.92
CA TRP A 312 24.93 -4.21 -16.09
C TRP A 312 26.19 -4.90 -16.62
N ASN A 313 26.59 -4.61 -17.86
CA ASN A 313 27.75 -5.21 -18.51
C ASN A 313 29.07 -4.59 -18.04
N SER A 314 29.03 -3.49 -17.30
CA SER A 314 30.21 -2.85 -16.71
C SER A 314 29.83 -1.96 -15.52
N LEU A 315 30.83 -1.70 -14.67
CA LEU A 315 30.68 -0.75 -13.56
C LEU A 315 30.36 0.67 -14.08
N LYS A 316 30.97 1.07 -15.20
CA LYS A 316 30.73 2.38 -15.84
C LYS A 316 29.29 2.54 -16.30
N GLU A 317 28.70 1.50 -16.84
CA GLU A 317 27.30 1.51 -17.26
C GLU A 317 26.37 1.70 -16.07
N LEU A 318 26.58 0.98 -14.98
CA LEU A 318 25.86 1.15 -13.72
C LEU A 318 25.99 2.58 -13.18
N GLU A 319 27.20 3.14 -13.12
CA GLU A 319 27.42 4.50 -12.63
C GLU A 319 26.74 5.55 -13.52
N THR A 320 26.81 5.38 -14.85
CA THR A 320 26.09 6.26 -15.80
C THR A 320 24.59 6.22 -15.53
N ALA A 321 24.01 5.03 -15.37
CA ALA A 321 22.59 4.87 -15.09
C ALA A 321 22.17 5.48 -13.74
N ILE A 322 23.03 5.46 -12.73
CA ILE A 322 22.82 6.15 -11.45
C ILE A 322 22.75 7.66 -11.66
N TYR A 323 23.69 8.24 -12.42
CA TYR A 323 23.70 9.68 -12.71
C TYR A 323 22.48 10.10 -13.55
N ASP A 324 22.10 9.34 -14.56
CA ASP A 324 20.92 9.59 -15.38
C ASP A 324 19.65 9.56 -14.53
N TYR A 325 19.56 8.62 -13.58
CA TYR A 325 18.44 8.59 -12.64
C TYR A 325 18.39 9.81 -11.74
N ILE A 326 19.54 10.30 -11.24
CA ILE A 326 19.63 11.53 -10.44
C ILE A 326 19.16 12.74 -11.25
N ILE A 327 19.59 12.86 -12.51
CA ILE A 327 19.16 13.93 -13.41
C ILE A 327 17.64 13.87 -13.61
N HIS A 328 17.12 12.70 -13.96
CA HIS A 328 15.68 12.49 -14.14
C HIS A 328 14.89 12.80 -12.85
N TRP A 329 15.36 12.33 -11.70
CA TRP A 329 14.75 12.63 -10.41
C TRP A 329 14.65 14.13 -10.15
N ASN A 330 15.74 14.85 -10.40
CA ASN A 330 15.83 16.29 -10.17
C ASN A 330 14.92 17.12 -11.09
N THR A 331 14.51 16.58 -12.24
CA THR A 331 13.52 17.22 -13.13
C THR A 331 12.07 16.91 -12.73
N SER A 332 11.83 15.83 -11.97
CA SER A 332 10.48 15.38 -11.61
C SER A 332 9.78 16.24 -10.57
N GLY A 333 10.49 17.12 -9.87
CA GLY A 333 9.96 17.99 -8.80
C GLY A 333 9.47 17.26 -7.55
N LYS A 334 9.74 15.95 -7.41
CA LYS A 334 9.34 15.14 -6.27
C LYS A 334 10.13 15.50 -5.03
N LYS A 335 9.44 15.63 -3.90
CA LYS A 335 10.06 15.80 -2.59
C LYS A 335 9.43 14.85 -1.56
N PHE A 336 10.20 14.52 -0.54
CA PHE A 336 9.67 13.87 0.65
C PHE A 336 9.32 14.93 1.69
N THR A 337 8.11 14.88 2.21
CA THR A 337 7.66 15.79 3.26
C THR A 337 7.68 15.04 4.59
N TRP A 338 8.36 15.61 5.55
CA TRP A 338 8.32 15.14 6.94
C TRP A 338 7.07 15.70 7.62
N THR A 339 6.30 14.86 8.30
CA THR A 339 5.02 15.26 8.93
C THR A 339 4.95 14.94 10.42
N LYS A 340 5.91 14.16 10.96
CA LYS A 340 5.90 13.75 12.36
C LYS A 340 6.55 14.80 13.24
N THR A 341 5.86 15.21 14.29
CA THR A 341 6.45 16.05 15.33
C THR A 341 7.31 15.23 16.30
N PHE A 342 8.12 15.89 17.13
CA PHE A 342 8.86 15.26 18.20
C PHE A 342 7.92 14.46 19.12
N ASP A 343 6.81 15.05 19.53
CA ASP A 343 5.82 14.42 20.41
C ASP A 343 5.16 13.17 19.80
N ASP A 344 4.86 13.21 18.51
CA ASP A 344 4.30 12.04 17.79
C ASP A 344 5.26 10.86 17.82
N ILE A 345 6.54 11.13 17.67
CA ILE A 345 7.58 10.10 17.70
C ILE A 345 7.73 9.55 19.13
N GLN A 346 7.79 10.41 20.14
CA GLN A 346 7.87 10.01 21.55
C GLN A 346 6.66 9.16 21.97
N LYS A 347 5.45 9.57 21.62
CA LYS A 347 4.22 8.76 21.81
C LYS A 347 4.30 7.39 21.15
N SER A 348 4.85 7.33 19.95
CA SER A 348 5.01 6.07 19.22
C SER A 348 6.02 5.14 19.88
N ILE A 349 7.13 5.69 20.38
CA ILE A 349 8.17 4.94 21.11
C ILE A 349 7.63 4.44 22.45
N ALA A 350 6.93 5.28 23.20
CA ALA A 350 6.31 4.91 24.48
C ALA A 350 5.33 3.75 24.28
N LYS A 351 4.44 3.86 23.28
CA LYS A 351 3.50 2.80 22.91
C LYS A 351 4.21 1.49 22.54
N ALA A 352 5.31 1.55 21.79
CA ALA A 352 6.07 0.37 21.41
C ALA A 352 6.79 -0.27 22.62
N LYS A 353 7.30 0.53 23.57
CA LYS A 353 7.88 0.02 24.83
C LYS A 353 6.84 -0.68 25.70
N THR A 354 5.65 -0.10 25.84
CA THR A 354 4.52 -0.71 26.59
C THR A 354 4.08 -2.04 25.98
N ALA A 355 4.17 -2.20 24.65
CA ALA A 355 3.81 -3.46 23.99
C ALA A 355 4.84 -4.58 24.17
N LEU A 356 6.02 -4.31 24.73
CA LEU A 356 7.07 -5.28 25.04
C LEU A 356 6.99 -5.80 26.50
N CYS A 357 6.26 -5.11 27.36
CA CYS A 357 5.96 -5.53 28.73
C CYS A 357 4.66 -6.33 28.77
#